data_13443dc9b161a5e368c5db1471de89dc
#
_entry.id   13443dc9b161a5e368c5db1471de89dc
#
_cell.length_a   1.000
_cell.length_b   1.000
_cell.length_c   1.000
_cell.angle_alpha   90.00
_cell.angle_beta   90.00
_cell.angle_gamma   90.00
#
_symmetry.space_group_name_H-M   'P 1'
#
loop_
_entity.id
_entity.type
_entity.pdbx_description
1 polymer ?
#
loop_
_entity_poly.entity_id
_entity_poly.type
_entity_poly.pdbx_seq_one_letter_code
_entity_poly.pdbx_strand_id
1 'polypeptide(L)'
;MVKIKELFRQKMHPVVRNLMITNILSLTGWAFISPIFAIYVVQNIKGGSIKAIGICWFIYLITKGLLQIFISNYLDRVEGEADDYFTLVLGQFLAMLVPIAFLFSKTASELYLIFCIYGIADALYVPPWNAIFTRYINPKRVSFEWALNSSGINFSSAIAILIGTSLALIFGFPLIFFFVALCQGISLVNLLSIRKYFIHKKKIPSEYYFPLRI
;
A
#
# COMPACT_ATOMS: atom_id res chain seq x y z
N MET A 1 24.99 -9.01 23.67
CA MET A 1 23.73 -9.68 23.31
C MET A 1 22.57 -8.74 23.69
N VAL A 2 21.95 -8.08 22.74
CA VAL A 2 20.82 -7.15 23.03
C VAL A 2 19.64 -7.97 23.51
N LYS A 3 19.14 -7.71 24.73
CA LYS A 3 17.98 -8.43 25.26
C LYS A 3 16.77 -8.09 24.40
N ILE A 4 16.13 -9.09 23.79
CA ILE A 4 14.94 -8.95 22.91
C ILE A 4 13.85 -8.08 23.57
N LYS A 5 13.69 -8.16 24.90
CA LYS A 5 12.78 -7.31 25.67
C LYS A 5 13.09 -5.80 25.59
N GLU A 6 14.35 -5.40 25.38
CA GLU A 6 14.72 -3.98 25.28
C GLU A 6 14.39 -3.41 23.90
N LEU A 7 14.37 -4.25 22.84
CA LEU A 7 13.99 -3.85 21.49
C LEU A 7 12.54 -3.35 21.42
N PHE A 8 11.64 -3.94 22.20
CA PHE A 8 10.20 -3.61 22.21
C PHE A 8 9.79 -2.65 23.33
N ARG A 9 10.71 -2.26 24.23
CA ARG A 9 10.39 -1.45 25.43
C ARG A 9 10.14 0.03 25.11
N GLN A 10 10.69 0.57 24.04
CA GLN A 10 10.47 1.96 23.65
C GLN A 10 9.15 2.08 22.87
N LYS A 11 8.29 3.00 23.28
CA LYS A 11 7.01 3.26 22.62
C LYS A 11 7.25 3.86 21.22
N MET A 12 6.74 3.20 20.22
CA MET A 12 6.68 3.69 18.84
C MET A 12 5.67 4.84 18.73
N HIS A 13 5.95 5.82 17.87
CA HIS A 13 5.00 6.90 17.62
C HIS A 13 3.67 6.34 17.06
N PRO A 14 2.50 6.78 17.55
CA PRO A 14 1.21 6.24 17.12
C PRO A 14 0.98 6.32 15.60
N VAL A 15 1.43 7.40 14.94
CA VAL A 15 1.35 7.56 13.48
C VAL A 15 2.16 6.48 12.78
N VAL A 16 3.42 6.25 13.16
CA VAL A 16 4.29 5.21 12.58
C VAL A 16 3.66 3.82 12.74
N ARG A 17 3.18 3.50 13.95
CA ARG A 17 2.52 2.22 14.22
C ARG A 17 1.30 1.99 13.31
N ASN A 18 0.42 2.99 13.18
CA ASN A 18 -0.77 2.85 12.35
C ASN A 18 -0.42 2.80 10.85
N LEU A 19 0.57 3.58 10.39
CA LEU A 19 1.07 3.47 9.01
C LEU A 19 1.63 2.09 8.70
N MET A 20 2.37 1.48 9.64
CA MET A 20 2.85 0.10 9.49
C MET A 20 1.70 -0.89 9.40
N ILE A 21 0.70 -0.80 10.30
CA ILE A 21 -0.49 -1.67 10.27
C ILE A 21 -1.23 -1.51 8.95
N THR A 22 -1.44 -0.28 8.49
CA THR A 22 -2.06 0.02 7.19
C THR A 22 -1.30 -0.66 6.05
N ASN A 23 0.02 -0.49 6.01
CA ASN A 23 0.86 -1.04 4.94
C ASN A 23 0.91 -2.59 4.97
N ILE A 24 1.03 -3.18 6.18
CA ILE A 24 1.00 -4.63 6.37
C ILE A 24 -0.35 -5.20 5.88
N LEU A 25 -1.47 -4.63 6.30
CA LEU A 25 -2.81 -5.07 5.89
C LEU A 25 -3.01 -4.95 4.38
N SER A 26 -2.61 -3.82 3.78
CA SER A 26 -2.75 -3.58 2.35
C SER A 26 -1.95 -4.60 1.53
N LEU A 27 -0.67 -4.80 1.84
CA LEU A 27 0.20 -5.74 1.10
C LEU A 27 -0.15 -7.21 1.39
N THR A 28 -0.61 -7.54 2.59
CA THR A 28 -1.16 -8.86 2.92
C THR A 28 -2.40 -9.16 2.06
N GLY A 29 -3.28 -8.17 1.88
CA GLY A 29 -4.43 -8.29 0.97
C GLY A 29 -3.99 -8.72 -0.43
N TRP A 30 -3.04 -8.01 -1.03
CA TRP A 30 -2.51 -8.35 -2.35
C TRP A 30 -1.80 -9.71 -2.39
N ALA A 31 -1.19 -10.14 -1.30
CA ALA A 31 -0.51 -11.43 -1.21
C ALA A 31 -1.47 -12.64 -1.37
N PHE A 32 -2.76 -12.51 -1.03
CA PHE A 32 -3.75 -13.57 -1.26
C PHE A 32 -3.88 -13.96 -2.73
N ILE A 33 -3.77 -13.02 -3.66
CA ILE A 33 -4.01 -13.24 -5.09
C ILE A 33 -2.72 -13.27 -5.92
N SER A 34 -1.62 -12.66 -5.45
CA SER A 34 -0.43 -12.40 -6.27
C SER A 34 0.12 -13.64 -6.99
N PRO A 35 0.26 -14.83 -6.37
CA PRO A 35 0.83 -16.00 -7.06
C PRO A 35 -0.13 -16.65 -8.07
N ILE A 36 -1.44 -16.42 -7.91
CA ILE A 36 -2.49 -17.07 -8.74
C ILE A 36 -3.17 -16.10 -9.69
N PHE A 37 -2.81 -14.83 -9.68
CA PHE A 37 -3.41 -13.80 -10.54
C PHE A 37 -3.28 -14.13 -12.03
N ALA A 38 -2.14 -14.67 -12.44
CA ALA A 38 -1.91 -15.08 -13.82
C ALA A 38 -2.89 -16.19 -14.27
N ILE A 39 -3.17 -17.13 -13.38
CA ILE A 39 -4.12 -18.22 -13.62
C ILE A 39 -5.53 -17.63 -13.78
N TYR A 40 -5.92 -16.71 -12.90
CA TYR A 40 -7.21 -16.02 -12.99
C TYR A 40 -7.37 -15.34 -14.35
N VAL A 41 -6.39 -14.57 -14.82
CA VAL A 41 -6.48 -13.86 -16.09
C VAL A 41 -6.63 -14.79 -17.26
N VAL A 42 -5.82 -15.85 -17.32
CA VAL A 42 -5.84 -16.80 -18.44
C VAL A 42 -7.13 -17.61 -18.48
N GLN A 43 -7.70 -17.99 -17.32
CA GLN A 43 -8.87 -18.86 -17.25
C GLN A 43 -10.21 -18.12 -17.30
N ASN A 44 -10.29 -16.88 -16.76
CA ASN A 44 -11.56 -16.20 -16.51
C ASN A 44 -11.79 -14.96 -17.36
N ILE A 45 -10.74 -14.44 -18.03
CA ILE A 45 -10.83 -13.18 -18.77
C ILE A 45 -10.81 -13.44 -20.27
N LYS A 46 -11.81 -12.94 -21.00
CA LYS A 46 -11.86 -12.99 -22.47
C LYS A 46 -10.70 -12.17 -23.06
N GLY A 47 -9.85 -12.82 -23.84
CA GLY A 47 -8.59 -12.25 -24.34
C GLY A 47 -7.45 -12.26 -23.31
N GLY A 48 -7.65 -12.94 -22.17
CA GLY A 48 -6.63 -13.15 -21.15
C GLY A 48 -5.50 -14.02 -21.71
N SER A 49 -4.26 -13.59 -21.48
CA SER A 49 -3.05 -14.28 -21.92
C SER A 49 -1.85 -13.78 -21.13
N ILE A 50 -0.73 -14.49 -21.21
CA ILE A 50 0.54 -14.04 -20.61
C ILE A 50 0.93 -12.65 -21.12
N LYS A 51 0.69 -12.37 -22.42
CA LYS A 51 0.93 -11.05 -23.00
C LYS A 51 0.02 -9.98 -22.40
N ALA A 52 -1.26 -10.28 -22.19
CA ALA A 52 -2.21 -9.36 -21.56
C ALA A 52 -1.76 -9.01 -20.13
N ILE A 53 -1.27 -9.98 -19.35
CA ILE A 53 -0.71 -9.75 -18.02
C ILE A 53 0.49 -8.82 -18.08
N GLY A 54 1.41 -9.03 -19.02
CA GLY A 54 2.56 -8.15 -19.25
C GLY A 54 2.14 -6.71 -19.55
N ILE A 55 1.11 -6.51 -20.40
CA ILE A 55 0.54 -5.20 -20.70
C ILE A 55 -0.07 -4.55 -19.45
N CYS A 56 -0.81 -5.31 -18.62
CA CYS A 56 -1.36 -4.82 -17.36
C CYS A 56 -0.26 -4.24 -16.45
N TRP A 57 0.80 -5.01 -16.20
CA TRP A 57 1.92 -4.56 -15.37
C TRP A 57 2.68 -3.38 -15.99
N PHE A 58 2.85 -3.36 -17.31
CA PHE A 58 3.42 -2.21 -18.02
C PHE A 58 2.60 -0.93 -17.77
N ILE A 59 1.28 -0.98 -17.98
CA ILE A 59 0.37 0.15 -17.74
C ILE A 59 0.48 0.63 -16.29
N TYR A 60 0.39 -0.29 -15.33
CA TYR A 60 0.51 0.03 -13.91
C TYR A 60 1.83 0.76 -13.59
N LEU A 61 2.96 0.18 -13.99
CA LEU A 61 4.29 0.72 -13.66
C LEU A 61 4.54 2.09 -14.31
N ILE A 62 4.15 2.27 -15.59
CA ILE A 62 4.29 3.54 -16.27
C ILE A 62 3.39 4.60 -15.63
N THR A 63 2.12 4.28 -15.40
CA THR A 63 1.17 5.21 -14.75
C THR A 63 1.67 5.63 -13.37
N LYS A 64 2.05 4.66 -12.53
CA LYS A 64 2.62 4.92 -11.21
C LYS A 64 3.89 5.74 -11.29
N GLY A 65 4.85 5.32 -12.12
CA GLY A 65 6.17 5.96 -12.22
C GLY A 65 6.09 7.40 -12.67
N LEU A 66 5.24 7.71 -13.64
CA LEU A 66 5.05 9.09 -14.11
C LEU A 66 4.33 9.94 -13.05
N LEU A 67 3.19 9.48 -12.55
CA LEU A 67 2.36 10.30 -11.66
C LEU A 67 3.00 10.54 -10.31
N GLN A 68 3.73 9.59 -9.73
CA GLN A 68 4.35 9.76 -8.41
C GLN A 68 5.35 10.92 -8.38
N ILE A 69 6.05 11.23 -9.49
CA ILE A 69 6.98 12.35 -9.59
C ILE A 69 6.23 13.69 -9.47
N PHE A 70 5.12 13.82 -10.21
CA PHE A 70 4.31 15.04 -10.18
C PHE A 70 3.61 15.23 -8.83
N ILE A 71 3.07 14.15 -8.26
CA ILE A 71 2.39 14.17 -6.96
C ILE A 71 3.39 14.53 -5.86
N SER A 72 4.58 13.92 -5.83
CA SER A 72 5.62 14.25 -4.84
C SER A 72 6.04 15.71 -4.91
N ASN A 73 6.30 16.21 -6.13
CA ASN A 73 6.67 17.61 -6.32
C ASN A 73 5.57 18.59 -5.88
N TYR A 74 4.30 18.22 -6.10
CA TYR A 74 3.17 19.01 -5.60
C TYR A 74 3.12 19.01 -4.05
N LEU A 75 3.20 17.83 -3.44
CA LEU A 75 3.15 17.66 -1.98
C LEU A 75 4.31 18.37 -1.27
N ASP A 76 5.51 18.40 -1.88
CA ASP A 76 6.66 19.10 -1.31
C ASP A 76 6.51 20.63 -1.32
N ARG A 77 5.70 21.18 -2.23
CA ARG A 77 5.46 22.63 -2.35
C ARG A 77 4.33 23.15 -1.44
N VAL A 78 3.40 22.28 -1.05
CA VAL A 78 2.26 22.68 -0.22
C VAL A 78 2.67 22.68 1.26
N GLU A 79 2.39 23.77 1.97
CA GLU A 79 2.65 23.83 3.41
C GLU A 79 1.61 23.03 4.20
N GLY A 80 2.07 22.22 5.15
CA GLY A 80 1.22 21.44 6.03
C GLY A 80 1.43 19.93 5.86
N GLU A 81 0.74 19.13 6.66
CA GLU A 81 0.75 17.67 6.60
C GLU A 81 -0.61 17.09 6.19
N ALA A 82 -1.63 17.96 6.08
CA ALA A 82 -2.98 17.54 5.76
C ALA A 82 -3.10 17.07 4.31
N ASP A 83 -2.41 17.72 3.39
CA ASP A 83 -2.35 17.36 1.96
C ASP A 83 -1.70 15.98 1.76
N ASP A 84 -0.57 15.71 2.43
CA ASP A 84 0.07 14.39 2.47
C ASP A 84 -0.94 13.32 2.94
N TYR A 85 -1.63 13.61 4.04
CA TYR A 85 -2.60 12.66 4.62
C TYR A 85 -3.80 12.43 3.73
N PHE A 86 -4.42 13.47 3.16
CA PHE A 86 -5.58 13.31 2.29
C PHE A 86 -5.23 12.60 0.98
N THR A 87 -4.05 12.87 0.40
CA THR A 87 -3.55 12.18 -0.78
C THR A 87 -3.34 10.70 -0.49
N LEU A 88 -2.76 10.36 0.67
CA LEU A 88 -2.58 9.00 1.14
C LEU A 88 -3.91 8.26 1.31
N VAL A 89 -4.91 8.91 1.93
CA VAL A 89 -6.26 8.35 2.11
C VAL A 89 -6.95 8.12 0.76
N LEU A 90 -6.84 9.06 -0.19
CA LEU A 90 -7.39 8.92 -1.53
C LEU A 90 -6.74 7.74 -2.28
N GLY A 91 -5.41 7.60 -2.19
CA GLY A 91 -4.70 6.46 -2.78
C GLY A 91 -5.16 5.13 -2.21
N GLN A 92 -5.29 5.03 -0.87
CA GLN A 92 -5.79 3.83 -0.19
C GLN A 92 -7.25 3.51 -0.55
N PHE A 93 -8.10 4.54 -0.69
CA PHE A 93 -9.49 4.37 -1.12
C PHE A 93 -9.58 3.81 -2.55
N LEU A 94 -8.81 4.37 -3.48
CA LEU A 94 -8.75 3.85 -4.84
C LEU A 94 -8.20 2.42 -4.89
N ALA A 95 -7.16 2.11 -4.10
CA ALA A 95 -6.61 0.75 -3.99
C ALA A 95 -7.64 -0.26 -3.48
N MET A 96 -8.58 0.15 -2.61
CA MET A 96 -9.69 -0.68 -2.15
C MET A 96 -10.69 -1.00 -3.27
N LEU A 97 -10.91 -0.09 -4.21
CA LEU A 97 -11.82 -0.30 -5.33
C LEU A 97 -11.28 -1.28 -6.39
N VAL A 98 -9.95 -1.41 -6.50
CA VAL A 98 -9.31 -2.27 -7.51
C VAL A 98 -9.74 -3.74 -7.40
N PRO A 99 -9.64 -4.43 -6.25
CA PRO A 99 -10.08 -5.81 -6.12
C PRO A 99 -11.59 -5.97 -6.34
N ILE A 100 -12.40 -4.96 -6.02
CA ILE A 100 -13.82 -4.95 -6.33
C ILE A 100 -14.05 -4.89 -7.85
N ALA A 101 -13.28 -4.05 -8.56
CA ALA A 101 -13.35 -3.95 -10.02
C ALA A 101 -12.97 -5.27 -10.71
N PHE A 102 -12.00 -6.03 -10.16
CA PHE A 102 -11.67 -7.36 -10.69
C PHE A 102 -12.83 -8.35 -10.63
N LEU A 103 -13.74 -8.26 -9.64
CA LEU A 103 -14.92 -9.13 -9.56
C LEU A 103 -15.85 -8.96 -10.76
N PHE A 104 -15.88 -7.78 -11.37
CA PHE A 104 -16.77 -7.47 -12.49
C PHE A 104 -16.06 -7.52 -13.84
N SER A 105 -14.74 -7.64 -13.85
CA SER A 105 -13.97 -7.66 -15.10
C SER A 105 -14.17 -8.96 -15.88
N LYS A 106 -14.40 -8.84 -17.19
CA LYS A 106 -14.63 -9.96 -18.11
C LYS A 106 -13.69 -9.97 -19.32
N THR A 107 -13.07 -8.84 -19.62
CA THR A 107 -12.24 -8.65 -20.80
C THR A 107 -10.85 -8.11 -20.45
N ALA A 108 -9.86 -8.36 -21.31
CA ALA A 108 -8.51 -7.84 -21.16
C ALA A 108 -8.47 -6.29 -21.16
N SER A 109 -9.34 -5.65 -21.93
CA SER A 109 -9.42 -4.18 -21.97
C SER A 109 -9.87 -3.58 -20.64
N GLU A 110 -10.81 -4.22 -19.94
CA GLU A 110 -11.23 -3.80 -18.61
C GLU A 110 -10.07 -3.96 -17.60
N LEU A 111 -9.28 -5.04 -17.71
CA LEU A 111 -8.09 -5.20 -16.89
C LEU A 111 -7.08 -4.08 -17.11
N TYR A 112 -6.86 -3.65 -18.36
CA TYR A 112 -5.94 -2.54 -18.65
C TYR A 112 -6.38 -1.25 -17.95
N LEU A 113 -7.68 -0.95 -17.96
CA LEU A 113 -8.23 0.20 -17.24
C LEU A 113 -8.06 0.05 -15.72
N ILE A 114 -8.34 -1.13 -15.16
CA ILE A 114 -8.19 -1.41 -13.72
C ILE A 114 -6.72 -1.24 -13.30
N PHE A 115 -5.76 -1.72 -14.10
CA PHE A 115 -4.34 -1.56 -13.80
C PHE A 115 -3.86 -0.10 -13.92
N CYS A 116 -4.47 0.69 -14.81
CA CYS A 116 -4.24 2.13 -14.85
C CYS A 116 -4.71 2.80 -13.54
N ILE A 117 -5.92 2.49 -13.08
CA ILE A 117 -6.46 2.99 -11.81
C ILE A 117 -5.60 2.54 -10.63
N TYR A 118 -5.11 1.29 -10.65
CA TYR A 118 -4.20 0.78 -9.63
C TYR A 118 -2.87 1.55 -9.61
N GLY A 119 -2.32 1.88 -10.78
CA GLY A 119 -1.14 2.74 -10.89
C GLY A 119 -1.35 4.14 -10.32
N ILE A 120 -2.52 4.75 -10.57
CA ILE A 120 -2.92 6.03 -9.96
C ILE A 120 -3.03 5.91 -8.45
N ALA A 121 -3.70 4.86 -7.95
CA ALA A 121 -3.87 4.61 -6.52
C ALA A 121 -2.52 4.55 -5.80
N ASP A 122 -1.58 3.78 -6.33
CA ASP A 122 -0.24 3.63 -5.75
C ASP A 122 0.61 4.91 -5.88
N ALA A 123 0.45 5.67 -6.97
CA ALA A 123 1.11 6.95 -7.13
C ALA A 123 0.65 7.99 -6.09
N LEU A 124 -0.63 7.92 -5.67
CA LEU A 124 -1.18 8.74 -4.60
C LEU A 124 -0.83 8.21 -3.19
N TYR A 125 -0.59 6.90 -3.05
CA TYR A 125 -0.34 6.28 -1.75
C TYR A 125 1.14 6.32 -1.35
N VAL A 126 2.04 5.91 -2.23
CA VAL A 126 3.44 5.60 -1.87
C VAL A 126 4.23 6.84 -1.46
N PRO A 127 4.24 7.96 -2.20
CA PRO A 127 5.04 9.13 -1.82
C PRO A 127 4.65 9.72 -0.46
N PRO A 128 3.37 10.03 -0.18
CA PRO A 128 3.01 10.61 1.11
C PRO A 128 3.17 9.60 2.26
N TRP A 129 2.99 8.29 2.02
CA TRP A 129 3.27 7.28 3.02
C TRP A 129 4.75 7.32 3.45
N ASN A 130 5.67 7.35 2.48
CA ASN A 130 7.10 7.44 2.74
C ASN A 130 7.46 8.75 3.47
N ALA A 131 6.89 9.87 3.03
CA ALA A 131 7.16 11.19 3.62
C ALA A 131 6.70 11.24 5.09
N ILE A 132 5.45 10.81 5.38
CA ILE A 132 4.92 10.80 6.74
C ILE A 132 5.69 9.79 7.61
N PHE A 133 5.93 8.57 7.11
CA PHE A 133 6.67 7.55 7.86
C PHE A 133 8.06 8.04 8.26
N THR A 134 8.82 8.61 7.32
CA THR A 134 10.17 9.13 7.55
C THR A 134 10.16 10.32 8.53
N ARG A 135 9.12 11.15 8.51
CA ARG A 135 8.97 12.32 9.37
C ARG A 135 8.71 11.96 10.83
N TYR A 136 7.96 10.89 11.07
CA TYR A 136 7.54 10.44 12.41
C TYR A 136 8.36 9.27 12.97
N ILE A 137 9.24 8.67 12.18
CA ILE A 137 10.11 7.57 12.61
C ILE A 137 11.08 8.04 13.70
N ASN A 138 11.41 7.15 14.65
CA ASN A 138 12.37 7.48 15.68
C ASN A 138 13.81 7.54 15.11
N PRO A 139 14.48 8.72 15.14
CA PRO A 139 15.82 8.88 14.58
C PRO A 139 16.88 7.92 15.11
N LYS A 140 16.71 7.43 16.35
CA LYS A 140 17.63 6.47 16.98
C LYS A 140 17.35 5.02 16.61
N ARG A 141 16.27 4.74 15.84
CA ARG A 141 15.79 3.39 15.54
C ARG A 141 15.30 3.22 14.09
N VAL A 142 15.76 4.07 13.20
CA VAL A 142 15.32 4.10 11.79
C VAL A 142 15.36 2.72 11.16
N SER A 143 16.52 2.05 11.17
CA SER A 143 16.69 0.72 10.57
C SER A 143 15.79 -0.32 11.22
N PHE A 144 15.57 -0.25 12.54
CA PHE A 144 14.70 -1.19 13.26
C PHE A 144 13.24 -1.02 12.87
N GLU A 145 12.72 0.21 12.79
CA GLU A 145 11.32 0.47 12.46
C GLU A 145 11.03 0.13 10.98
N TRP A 146 11.95 0.41 10.06
CA TRP A 146 11.87 -0.06 8.67
C TRP A 146 11.89 -1.59 8.58
N ALA A 147 12.79 -2.26 9.31
CA ALA A 147 12.86 -3.72 9.36
C ALA A 147 11.57 -4.33 9.93
N LEU A 148 10.99 -3.72 10.97
CA LEU A 148 9.75 -4.19 11.57
C LEU A 148 8.58 -4.09 10.59
N ASN A 149 8.47 -2.99 9.82
CA ASN A 149 7.48 -2.86 8.76
C ASN A 149 7.67 -3.94 7.68
N SER A 150 8.87 -4.10 7.17
CA SER A 150 9.18 -5.09 6.13
C SER A 150 8.97 -6.52 6.60
N SER A 151 9.42 -6.86 7.82
CA SER A 151 9.22 -8.21 8.38
C SER A 151 7.75 -8.51 8.63
N GLY A 152 6.98 -7.52 9.12
CA GLY A 152 5.54 -7.64 9.29
C GLY A 152 4.85 -7.99 7.97
N ILE A 153 5.19 -7.28 6.90
CA ILE A 153 4.69 -7.55 5.54
C ILE A 153 5.07 -8.97 5.10
N ASN A 154 6.33 -9.36 5.24
CA ASN A 154 6.81 -10.64 4.77
C ASN A 154 6.12 -11.82 5.48
N PHE A 155 6.01 -11.78 6.82
CA PHE A 155 5.35 -12.85 7.58
C PHE A 155 3.87 -12.95 7.28
N SER A 156 3.16 -11.83 7.26
CA SER A 156 1.73 -11.82 6.98
C SER A 156 1.43 -12.22 5.53
N SER A 157 2.25 -11.78 4.57
CA SER A 157 2.12 -12.17 3.16
C SER A 157 2.40 -13.65 2.94
N ALA A 158 3.40 -14.23 3.61
CA ALA A 158 3.66 -15.66 3.50
C ALA A 158 2.46 -16.51 3.93
N ILE A 159 1.81 -16.13 5.04
CA ILE A 159 0.59 -16.79 5.51
C ILE A 159 -0.57 -16.56 4.53
N ALA A 160 -0.74 -15.32 4.05
CA ALA A 160 -1.81 -14.96 3.12
C ALA A 160 -1.70 -15.71 1.78
N ILE A 161 -0.49 -15.91 1.25
CA ILE A 161 -0.24 -16.69 0.04
C ILE A 161 -0.74 -18.14 0.20
N LEU A 162 -0.39 -18.81 1.30
CA LEU A 162 -0.81 -20.18 1.56
C LEU A 162 -2.33 -20.28 1.71
N ILE A 163 -2.93 -19.40 2.46
CA ILE A 163 -4.38 -19.35 2.64
C ILE A 163 -5.07 -19.01 1.31
N GLY A 164 -4.61 -17.99 0.60
CA GLY A 164 -5.19 -17.52 -0.66
C GLY A 164 -5.19 -18.59 -1.75
N THR A 165 -4.08 -19.28 -1.94
CA THR A 165 -3.99 -20.38 -2.92
C THR A 165 -4.90 -21.55 -2.55
N SER A 166 -4.99 -21.91 -1.27
CA SER A 166 -5.87 -22.97 -0.80
C SER A 166 -7.37 -22.62 -0.97
N LEU A 167 -7.75 -21.39 -0.62
CA LEU A 167 -9.13 -20.92 -0.77
C LEU A 167 -9.53 -20.79 -2.25
N ALA A 168 -8.62 -20.38 -3.12
CA ALA A 168 -8.88 -20.27 -4.56
C ALA A 168 -9.21 -21.62 -5.19
N LEU A 169 -8.57 -22.71 -4.75
CA LEU A 169 -8.85 -24.07 -5.21
C LEU A 169 -10.22 -24.58 -4.80
N ILE A 170 -10.72 -24.16 -3.62
CA ILE A 170 -11.99 -24.66 -3.06
C ILE A 170 -13.17 -23.77 -3.48
N PHE A 171 -13.01 -22.46 -3.39
CA PHE A 171 -14.10 -21.47 -3.52
C PHE A 171 -13.99 -20.58 -4.76
N GLY A 172 -12.88 -20.69 -5.51
CA GLY A 172 -12.63 -19.86 -6.68
C GLY A 172 -12.15 -18.44 -6.36
N PHE A 173 -11.89 -17.68 -7.42
CA PHE A 173 -11.30 -16.34 -7.35
C PHE A 173 -12.18 -15.25 -6.72
N PRO A 174 -13.53 -15.24 -6.86
CA PRO A 174 -14.36 -14.18 -6.30
C PRO A 174 -14.18 -14.00 -4.79
N LEU A 175 -14.06 -15.11 -4.04
CA LEU A 175 -13.82 -15.05 -2.60
C LEU A 175 -12.49 -14.41 -2.27
N ILE A 176 -11.45 -14.64 -3.08
CA ILE A 176 -10.13 -14.07 -2.86
C ILE A 176 -10.17 -12.56 -3.06
N PHE A 177 -10.79 -12.06 -4.13
CA PHE A 177 -10.95 -10.62 -4.34
C PHE A 177 -11.75 -9.96 -3.23
N PHE A 178 -12.74 -10.64 -2.66
CA PHE A 178 -13.45 -10.16 -1.48
C PHE A 178 -12.51 -9.99 -0.27
N PHE A 179 -11.64 -10.99 0.01
CA PHE A 179 -10.65 -10.87 1.08
C PHE A 179 -9.64 -9.75 0.84
N VAL A 180 -9.18 -9.58 -0.40
CA VAL A 180 -8.30 -8.46 -0.77
C VAL A 180 -9.00 -7.13 -0.48
N ALA A 181 -10.26 -6.96 -0.94
CA ALA A 181 -11.06 -5.75 -0.70
C ALA A 181 -11.28 -5.50 0.80
N LEU A 182 -11.55 -6.55 1.57
CA LEU A 182 -11.72 -6.46 3.02
C LEU A 182 -10.44 -5.97 3.71
N CYS A 183 -9.29 -6.53 3.36
CA CYS A 183 -8.00 -6.08 3.88
C CYS A 183 -7.73 -4.61 3.53
N GLN A 184 -8.01 -4.19 2.29
CA GLN A 184 -7.86 -2.79 1.87
C GLN A 184 -8.83 -1.87 2.63
N GLY A 185 -10.07 -2.31 2.88
CA GLY A 185 -11.07 -1.57 3.65
C GLY A 185 -10.65 -1.40 5.12
N ILE A 186 -10.18 -2.47 5.77
CA ILE A 186 -9.66 -2.40 7.15
C ILE A 186 -8.43 -1.48 7.22
N SER A 187 -7.55 -1.57 6.22
CA SER A 187 -6.40 -0.69 6.06
C SER A 187 -6.82 0.79 5.98
N LEU A 188 -7.84 1.09 5.18
CA LEU A 188 -8.40 2.45 5.06
C LEU A 188 -8.99 2.94 6.39
N VAL A 189 -9.78 2.12 7.08
CA VAL A 189 -10.36 2.47 8.40
C VAL A 189 -9.25 2.75 9.41
N ASN A 190 -8.20 1.93 9.44
CA ASN A 190 -7.05 2.17 10.30
C ASN A 190 -6.33 3.48 9.97
N LEU A 191 -6.19 3.80 8.68
CA LEU A 191 -5.61 5.06 8.23
C LEU A 191 -6.45 6.27 8.66
N LEU A 192 -7.77 6.18 8.57
CA LEU A 192 -8.69 7.24 9.01
C LEU A 192 -8.60 7.50 10.53
N SER A 193 -8.22 6.52 11.34
CA SER A 193 -8.09 6.68 12.80
C SER A 193 -7.01 7.68 13.22
N ILE A 194 -6.02 7.92 12.37
CA ILE A 194 -4.91 8.87 12.65
C ILE A 194 -5.16 10.28 12.12
N ARG A 195 -6.34 10.57 11.56
CA ARG A 195 -6.72 11.89 11.01
C ARG A 195 -6.41 13.05 11.95
N LYS A 196 -6.63 12.87 13.25
CA LYS A 196 -6.42 13.89 14.29
C LYS A 196 -4.99 14.44 14.38
N TYR A 197 -3.99 13.67 13.91
CA TYR A 197 -2.60 14.09 13.96
C TYR A 197 -2.23 15.06 12.84
N PHE A 198 -3.05 15.18 11.78
CA PHE A 198 -2.74 15.94 10.57
C PHE A 198 -3.58 17.21 10.40
N ILE A 199 -4.81 17.25 10.88
CA ILE A 199 -5.77 18.34 10.58
C ILE A 199 -5.43 19.65 11.29
N HIS A 200 -4.63 19.62 12.38
CA HIS A 200 -4.36 20.81 13.20
C HIS A 200 -2.86 21.18 13.29
N LYS A 201 -2.00 20.53 12.52
CA LYS A 201 -0.56 20.83 12.52
C LYS A 201 -0.12 21.55 11.25
N LYS A 202 0.57 22.69 11.43
CA LYS A 202 1.39 23.27 10.36
C LYS A 202 2.56 22.32 10.07
N LYS A 203 2.96 22.22 8.80
CA LYS A 203 4.17 21.49 8.38
C LYS A 203 5.36 21.98 9.23
N ILE A 204 6.13 21.07 9.78
CA ILE A 204 7.36 21.42 10.50
C ILE A 204 8.29 22.06 9.47
N PRO A 205 8.83 23.29 9.74
CA PRO A 205 9.75 23.94 8.80
C PRO A 205 10.90 23.01 8.42
N SER A 206 11.33 23.09 7.17
CA SER A 206 12.41 22.26 6.60
C SER A 206 13.74 22.30 7.38
N GLU A 207 13.95 23.31 8.20
CA GLU A 207 15.10 23.45 9.11
C GLU A 207 15.20 22.34 10.17
N TYR A 208 14.10 21.61 10.44
CA TYR A 208 14.05 20.47 11.37
C TYR A 208 14.21 19.11 10.67
N TYR A 209 14.23 19.10 9.33
CA TYR A 209 14.61 17.91 8.59
C TYR A 209 16.14 17.76 8.70
N PHE A 210 16.56 16.68 9.32
CA PHE A 210 17.92 16.22 9.50
C PHE A 210 18.95 17.00 8.67
N PRO A 211 19.92 17.71 9.28
CA PRO A 211 21.14 18.00 8.57
C PRO A 211 21.79 16.65 8.28
N LEU A 212 21.82 16.26 7.00
CA LEU A 212 22.71 15.21 6.54
C LEU A 212 24.11 15.61 7.06
N ARG A 213 24.58 14.95 8.11
CA ARG A 213 25.99 14.99 8.44
C ARG A 213 26.68 14.21 7.30
N ILE A 214 27.14 15.00 6.31
CA ILE A 214 28.17 14.59 5.36
C ILE A 214 29.46 14.39 6.13
#